data_cb2270b74a15f266f2afb7bac22db35a
#
_entry.id   cb2270b74a15f266f2afb7bac22db35a
#
_cell.length_a   1.000
_cell.length_b   1.000
_cell.length_c   1.000
_cell.angle_alpha   90.00
_cell.angle_beta   90.00
_cell.angle_gamma   90.00
#
_symmetry.space_group_name_H-M   'P 1'
#
loop_
_entity.id
_entity.type
_entity.pdbx_description
1 polymer ?
#
loop_
_entity_poly.entity_id
_entity_poly.type
_entity_poly.pdbx_seq_one_letter_code
_entity_poly.pdbx_strand_id
1 'polypeptide(L)'
;MKKSILVLTSMVAMVLFGCKETPYINEPGDNKYNYDSIPVVALPDPDADPVGFEIPAGCLNVYEAVDSCRRLPNGGTTQEKHYVKGWVRSFDSRHESGVKDYGNGSFYIAATKDGSSDAKMFEAYQVYGKDGKKLVSLDQVQIGDFVVIYGQLTLYNGTAETVGKGAAYIYASTNAKFDPKEDPTKITPDPEGADVPAGTLNVYEARHICDSIGSGKTTTEEYYVKGWVCRLDSKHESGVQQYGNGTFYIAATNDGTTDGFSFEAYQVYGKDKQKLTNPNQVQVGDFVVLRGKLTNFNGTAETVGKGASYIYYSTNPLW
;
A
#
# COMPACT_ATOMS: atom_id res chain seq x y z
N MET A 1 -32.65 -39.21 28.28
CA MET A 1 -32.28 -39.50 26.90
C MET A 1 -32.93 -38.60 25.80
N LYS A 2 -34.07 -37.96 25.99
CA LYS A 2 -34.69 -37.09 24.96
C LYS A 2 -34.08 -35.68 24.83
N LYS A 3 -33.39 -35.17 25.86
CA LYS A 3 -32.77 -33.84 25.81
C LYS A 3 -31.44 -33.78 25.02
N SER A 4 -30.70 -34.89 24.96
CA SER A 4 -29.43 -34.94 24.22
C SER A 4 -29.59 -34.99 22.70
N ILE A 5 -30.70 -35.53 22.22
CA ILE A 5 -30.97 -35.61 20.76
C ILE A 5 -31.37 -34.27 20.19
N LEU A 6 -32.07 -33.43 20.97
CA LEU A 6 -32.50 -32.09 20.53
C LEU A 6 -31.32 -31.10 20.42
N VAL A 7 -30.35 -31.24 21.31
CA VAL A 7 -29.11 -30.42 21.27
C VAL A 7 -28.23 -30.83 20.09
N LEU A 8 -28.18 -32.13 19.76
CA LEU A 8 -27.38 -32.60 18.61
C LEU A 8 -27.99 -32.17 17.27
N THR A 9 -29.33 -32.16 17.17
CA THR A 9 -30.01 -31.72 15.95
C THR A 9 -29.86 -30.21 15.70
N SER A 10 -29.87 -29.40 16.77
CA SER A 10 -29.64 -27.95 16.63
C SER A 10 -28.18 -27.61 16.26
N MET A 11 -27.18 -28.38 16.77
CA MET A 11 -25.78 -28.21 16.37
C MET A 11 -25.52 -28.64 14.91
N VAL A 12 -26.12 -29.72 14.46
CA VAL A 12 -25.99 -30.16 13.07
C VAL A 12 -26.66 -29.19 12.11
N ALA A 13 -27.78 -28.59 12.48
CA ALA A 13 -28.43 -27.55 11.69
C ALA A 13 -27.57 -26.24 11.60
N MET A 14 -26.79 -25.92 12.65
CA MET A 14 -25.89 -24.77 12.60
C MET A 14 -24.67 -24.98 11.68
N VAL A 15 -24.22 -26.21 11.51
CA VAL A 15 -23.10 -26.51 10.60
C VAL A 15 -23.51 -26.50 9.13
N LEU A 16 -24.80 -26.76 8.85
CA LEU A 16 -25.32 -26.81 7.48
C LEU A 16 -25.78 -25.45 6.92
N PHE A 17 -25.96 -24.43 7.75
CA PHE A 17 -26.44 -23.12 7.35
C PHE A 17 -25.44 -22.01 7.66
N GLY A 18 -24.20 -22.09 7.22
CA GLY A 18 -23.11 -21.11 7.34
C GLY A 18 -23.44 -19.89 8.21
N CYS A 19 -22.68 -19.69 9.28
CA CYS A 19 -22.64 -18.54 10.20
C CYS A 19 -23.89 -17.68 10.31
N LYS A 20 -24.95 -18.25 10.91
CA LYS A 20 -25.89 -17.41 11.63
C LYS A 20 -25.20 -16.99 12.92
N GLU A 21 -25.12 -15.67 13.18
CA GLU A 21 -24.88 -15.23 14.54
C GLU A 21 -25.79 -16.05 15.44
N THR A 22 -25.22 -16.77 16.41
CA THR A 22 -26.06 -17.48 17.39
C THR A 22 -26.87 -16.42 18.10
N PRO A 23 -28.20 -16.35 17.89
CA PRO A 23 -28.99 -15.45 18.69
C PRO A 23 -28.73 -15.87 20.13
N TYR A 24 -28.56 -14.90 21.01
CA TYR A 24 -28.42 -15.12 22.43
C TYR A 24 -29.53 -16.11 22.85
N ILE A 25 -29.16 -17.33 23.23
CA ILE A 25 -30.14 -18.34 23.63
C ILE A 25 -30.55 -17.95 25.05
N ASN A 26 -31.68 -17.26 25.17
CA ASN A 26 -32.32 -17.01 26.43
C ASN A 26 -32.74 -18.35 27.03
N GLU A 27 -32.68 -18.45 28.34
CA GLU A 27 -33.03 -19.67 29.08
C GLU A 27 -34.46 -20.17 28.74
N PRO A 28 -34.72 -21.49 28.83
CA PRO A 28 -36.02 -22.04 28.52
C PRO A 28 -37.11 -21.43 29.42
N GLY A 29 -37.96 -20.60 28.83
CA GLY A 29 -39.06 -19.94 29.51
C GLY A 29 -39.35 -18.49 29.05
N ASP A 30 -38.46 -17.87 28.30
CA ASP A 30 -38.65 -16.51 27.81
C ASP A 30 -39.25 -16.52 26.39
N ASN A 31 -40.57 -16.56 26.34
CA ASN A 31 -41.37 -16.57 25.09
C ASN A 31 -41.52 -15.18 24.45
N LYS A 32 -40.70 -14.20 24.80
CA LYS A 32 -40.91 -12.81 24.39
C LYS A 32 -40.47 -12.48 22.94
N TYR A 33 -39.72 -13.35 22.28
CA TYR A 33 -39.28 -13.07 20.93
C TYR A 33 -39.60 -14.23 19.98
N ASN A 34 -40.43 -13.95 19.00
CA ASN A 34 -40.73 -14.87 17.91
C ASN A 34 -39.60 -14.76 16.89
N TYR A 35 -38.59 -15.63 16.99
CA TYR A 35 -37.43 -15.66 16.11
C TYR A 35 -37.73 -16.06 14.66
N ASP A 36 -38.91 -16.61 14.39
CA ASP A 36 -39.33 -17.02 13.04
C ASP A 36 -39.68 -15.81 12.14
N SER A 37 -39.76 -14.60 12.71
CA SER A 37 -40.19 -13.39 12.01
C SER A 37 -39.03 -12.41 11.69
N ILE A 38 -37.78 -12.71 12.10
CA ILE A 38 -36.65 -11.88 11.71
C ILE A 38 -36.23 -12.32 10.30
N PRO A 39 -36.41 -11.49 9.26
CA PRO A 39 -35.95 -11.84 7.93
C PRO A 39 -34.45 -12.01 7.99
N VAL A 40 -33.96 -13.22 7.75
CA VAL A 40 -32.56 -13.48 7.49
C VAL A 40 -32.29 -12.84 6.14
N VAL A 41 -31.71 -11.64 6.14
CA VAL A 41 -31.20 -11.06 4.90
C VAL A 41 -30.05 -11.95 4.45
N ALA A 42 -30.31 -12.79 3.46
CA ALA A 42 -29.27 -13.60 2.84
C ALA A 42 -28.24 -12.64 2.25
N LEU A 43 -26.97 -12.83 2.63
CA LEU A 43 -25.90 -12.10 1.97
C LEU A 43 -25.88 -12.52 0.49
N PRO A 44 -25.67 -11.58 -0.44
CA PRO A 44 -25.54 -11.90 -1.84
C PRO A 44 -24.32 -12.80 -2.07
N ASP A 45 -24.36 -13.61 -3.12
CA ASP A 45 -23.20 -14.36 -3.56
C ASP A 45 -22.05 -13.38 -3.90
N PRO A 46 -20.79 -13.76 -3.65
CA PRO A 46 -19.65 -12.95 -4.08
C PRO A 46 -19.69 -12.73 -5.60
N ASP A 47 -19.30 -11.54 -6.06
CA ASP A 47 -19.13 -11.28 -7.47
C ASP A 47 -18.09 -12.24 -8.09
N ALA A 48 -18.26 -12.55 -9.37
CA ALA A 48 -17.25 -13.25 -10.13
C ALA A 48 -15.95 -12.46 -10.17
N ASP A 49 -14.82 -13.17 -10.14
CA ASP A 49 -13.52 -12.55 -10.27
C ASP A 49 -13.38 -11.82 -11.62
N PRO A 50 -12.68 -10.68 -11.67
CA PRO A 50 -12.45 -9.98 -12.93
C PRO A 50 -11.78 -10.87 -13.98
N VAL A 51 -12.28 -10.81 -15.22
CA VAL A 51 -11.75 -11.61 -16.31
C VAL A 51 -10.27 -11.32 -16.55
N GLY A 52 -9.47 -12.38 -16.65
CA GLY A 52 -8.02 -12.25 -16.86
C GLY A 52 -7.22 -11.85 -15.62
N PHE A 53 -7.85 -11.75 -14.44
CA PHE A 53 -7.16 -11.48 -13.19
C PHE A 53 -6.70 -12.79 -12.55
N GLU A 54 -5.41 -12.91 -12.27
CA GLU A 54 -4.82 -14.12 -11.69
C GLU A 54 -5.06 -14.16 -10.17
N ILE A 55 -5.82 -15.16 -9.74
CA ILE A 55 -6.14 -15.39 -8.33
C ILE A 55 -5.30 -16.57 -7.81
N PRO A 56 -4.52 -16.38 -6.73
CA PRO A 56 -3.80 -17.49 -6.11
C PRO A 56 -4.72 -18.60 -5.62
N ALA A 57 -4.26 -19.85 -5.76
CA ALA A 57 -5.00 -21.00 -5.24
C ALA A 57 -5.22 -20.87 -3.72
N GLY A 58 -6.42 -21.23 -3.25
CA GLY A 58 -6.78 -21.13 -1.84
C GLY A 58 -7.06 -19.71 -1.35
N CYS A 59 -7.26 -18.76 -2.27
CA CYS A 59 -7.65 -17.40 -1.94
C CYS A 59 -9.06 -17.38 -1.33
N LEU A 60 -9.19 -16.81 -0.15
CA LEU A 60 -10.47 -16.64 0.54
C LEU A 60 -11.25 -15.47 -0.06
N ASN A 61 -12.56 -15.59 -0.20
CA ASN A 61 -13.41 -14.42 -0.38
C ASN A 61 -13.61 -13.69 0.95
N VAL A 62 -14.23 -12.51 0.92
CA VAL A 62 -14.46 -11.68 2.11
C VAL A 62 -15.24 -12.45 3.20
N TYR A 63 -16.25 -13.22 2.84
CA TYR A 63 -17.07 -13.95 3.81
C TYR A 63 -16.26 -15.03 4.55
N GLU A 64 -15.46 -15.79 3.79
CA GLU A 64 -14.57 -16.82 4.33
C GLU A 64 -13.50 -16.22 5.25
N ALA A 65 -12.93 -15.07 4.86
CA ALA A 65 -11.95 -14.35 5.68
C ALA A 65 -12.56 -13.85 6.98
N VAL A 66 -13.74 -13.21 6.93
CA VAL A 66 -14.46 -12.75 8.11
C VAL A 66 -14.82 -13.92 9.04
N ASP A 67 -15.30 -15.02 8.48
CA ASP A 67 -15.64 -16.22 9.28
C ASP A 67 -14.39 -16.85 9.91
N SER A 68 -13.27 -16.82 9.22
CA SER A 68 -11.98 -17.27 9.77
C SER A 68 -11.54 -16.42 10.95
N CYS A 69 -11.65 -15.09 10.83
CA CYS A 69 -11.36 -14.17 11.94
C CYS A 69 -12.29 -14.37 13.13
N ARG A 70 -13.59 -14.55 12.89
CA ARG A 70 -14.59 -14.72 13.97
C ARG A 70 -14.41 -15.98 14.82
N ARG A 71 -13.66 -16.97 14.32
CA ARG A 71 -13.29 -18.17 15.09
C ARG A 71 -12.11 -17.92 16.02
N LEU A 72 -11.42 -16.80 15.88
CA LEU A 72 -10.30 -16.42 16.74
C LEU A 72 -10.81 -15.72 18.00
N PRO A 73 -10.09 -15.82 19.13
CA PRO A 73 -10.34 -14.95 20.26
C PRO A 73 -10.02 -13.50 19.87
N ASN A 74 -10.62 -12.52 20.55
CA ASN A 74 -10.30 -11.11 20.30
C ASN A 74 -8.80 -10.84 20.50
N GLY A 75 -8.15 -10.23 19.50
CA GLY A 75 -6.70 -10.04 19.42
C GLY A 75 -5.92 -11.28 18.96
N GLY A 76 -6.60 -12.41 18.72
CA GLY A 76 -5.98 -13.61 18.16
C GLY A 76 -5.66 -13.45 16.69
N THR A 77 -4.63 -14.16 16.22
CA THR A 77 -4.18 -14.15 14.80
C THR A 77 -4.13 -15.56 14.24
N THR A 78 -4.30 -15.69 12.92
CA THR A 78 -4.06 -16.97 12.24
C THR A 78 -2.57 -17.32 12.31
N GLN A 79 -2.26 -18.62 12.37
CA GLN A 79 -0.85 -19.06 12.35
C GLN A 79 -0.23 -18.84 10.97
N GLU A 80 -1.00 -19.06 9.91
CA GLU A 80 -0.57 -18.93 8.53
C GLU A 80 -1.09 -17.62 7.91
N LYS A 81 -0.41 -17.20 6.85
CA LYS A 81 -0.86 -16.11 5.99
C LYS A 81 -1.84 -16.64 4.97
N HIS A 82 -2.83 -15.82 4.65
CA HIS A 82 -3.89 -16.12 3.69
C HIS A 82 -3.95 -15.06 2.60
N TYR A 83 -4.41 -15.47 1.43
CA TYR A 83 -4.87 -14.56 0.41
C TYR A 83 -6.34 -14.26 0.65
N VAL A 84 -6.72 -12.98 0.60
CA VAL A 84 -8.11 -12.51 0.72
C VAL A 84 -8.43 -11.61 -0.45
N LYS A 85 -9.50 -11.91 -1.19
CA LYS A 85 -9.93 -11.13 -2.36
C LYS A 85 -11.24 -10.41 -2.11
N GLY A 86 -11.39 -9.22 -2.73
CA GLY A 86 -12.61 -8.45 -2.68
C GLY A 86 -12.50 -7.08 -3.36
N TRP A 87 -13.61 -6.37 -3.37
CA TRP A 87 -13.74 -5.03 -3.94
C TRP A 87 -13.53 -3.97 -2.88
N VAL A 88 -12.67 -2.98 -3.14
CA VAL A 88 -12.47 -1.82 -2.26
C VAL A 88 -13.75 -1.00 -2.20
N ARG A 89 -14.31 -0.81 -0.99
CA ARG A 89 -15.60 -0.14 -0.76
C ARG A 89 -15.48 1.20 -0.05
N SER A 90 -14.58 1.29 0.91
CA SER A 90 -14.37 2.51 1.66
C SER A 90 -12.95 2.56 2.23
N PHE A 91 -12.50 3.76 2.55
CA PHE A 91 -11.24 3.97 3.24
C PHE A 91 -11.46 4.14 4.75
N ASP A 92 -10.55 3.59 5.56
CA ASP A 92 -10.44 3.95 6.97
C ASP A 92 -9.93 5.39 7.10
N SER A 93 -10.27 6.06 8.20
CA SER A 93 -9.86 7.44 8.48
C SER A 93 -8.33 7.65 8.47
N ARG A 94 -7.56 6.58 8.67
CA ARG A 94 -6.08 6.59 8.69
C ARG A 94 -5.47 6.27 7.33
N HIS A 95 -6.27 5.99 6.30
CA HIS A 95 -5.75 5.60 4.97
C HIS A 95 -4.82 6.65 4.41
N GLU A 96 -5.26 7.90 4.36
CA GLU A 96 -4.50 8.99 3.76
C GLU A 96 -3.18 9.25 4.50
N SER A 97 -3.22 9.39 5.82
CA SER A 97 -2.01 9.57 6.63
C SER A 97 -1.11 8.34 6.60
N GLY A 98 -1.70 7.14 6.60
CA GLY A 98 -0.97 5.89 6.49
C GLY A 98 -0.13 5.81 5.22
N VAL A 99 -0.71 6.14 4.06
CA VAL A 99 0.01 6.17 2.78
C VAL A 99 1.07 7.27 2.77
N LYS A 100 0.73 8.50 3.19
CA LYS A 100 1.65 9.64 3.15
C LYS A 100 2.84 9.51 4.10
N ASP A 101 2.59 9.05 5.34
CA ASP A 101 3.60 9.09 6.39
C ASP A 101 4.37 7.77 6.50
N TYR A 102 3.71 6.64 6.21
CA TYR A 102 4.28 5.30 6.45
C TYR A 102 4.35 4.43 5.20
N GLY A 103 3.63 4.80 4.13
CA GLY A 103 3.54 4.00 2.91
C GLY A 103 2.64 2.77 3.05
N ASN A 104 1.69 2.78 3.98
CA ASN A 104 0.69 1.73 4.16
C ASN A 104 -0.73 2.29 4.10
N GLY A 105 -1.68 1.50 3.64
CA GLY A 105 -3.07 1.91 3.52
C GLY A 105 -3.99 1.09 4.43
N SER A 106 -5.11 1.69 4.85
CA SER A 106 -6.19 0.99 5.57
C SER A 106 -7.52 1.23 4.86
N PHE A 107 -8.18 0.16 4.46
CA PHE A 107 -9.41 0.23 3.69
C PHE A 107 -10.24 -1.05 3.86
N TYR A 108 -11.53 -0.96 3.54
CA TYR A 108 -12.47 -2.06 3.64
C TYR A 108 -12.75 -2.66 2.27
N ILE A 109 -12.78 -3.99 2.22
CA ILE A 109 -13.16 -4.75 1.03
C ILE A 109 -14.44 -5.55 1.29
N ALA A 110 -15.25 -5.70 0.25
CA ALA A 110 -16.51 -6.44 0.26
C ALA A 110 -16.54 -7.52 -0.83
N ALA A 111 -17.46 -8.46 -0.70
CA ALA A 111 -17.61 -9.55 -1.65
C ALA A 111 -18.26 -9.10 -2.97
N THR A 112 -18.99 -7.97 -2.98
CA THR A 112 -19.65 -7.43 -4.17
C THR A 112 -19.21 -6.00 -4.44
N LYS A 113 -19.14 -5.65 -5.72
CA LYS A 113 -18.74 -4.32 -6.19
C LYS A 113 -19.83 -3.25 -5.96
N ASP A 114 -21.10 -3.65 -6.01
CA ASP A 114 -22.25 -2.75 -5.94
C ASP A 114 -22.60 -2.28 -4.52
N GLY A 115 -21.98 -2.86 -3.48
CA GLY A 115 -22.23 -2.55 -2.10
C GLY A 115 -23.31 -3.40 -1.43
N SER A 116 -23.93 -4.33 -2.12
CA SER A 116 -24.96 -5.20 -1.55
C SER A 116 -24.44 -6.10 -0.43
N SER A 117 -23.12 -6.29 -0.34
CA SER A 117 -22.43 -7.04 0.72
C SER A 117 -21.75 -6.18 1.79
N ASP A 118 -21.97 -4.86 1.81
CA ASP A 118 -21.27 -3.93 2.73
C ASP A 118 -21.59 -4.20 4.22
N ALA A 119 -22.67 -4.94 4.51
CA ALA A 119 -22.95 -5.39 5.88
C ALA A 119 -21.90 -6.38 6.44
N LYS A 120 -21.06 -6.96 5.59
CA LYS A 120 -20.00 -7.91 5.97
C LYS A 120 -18.72 -7.62 5.20
N MET A 121 -17.96 -6.66 5.66
CA MET A 121 -16.67 -6.27 5.08
C MET A 121 -15.49 -6.82 5.87
N PHE A 122 -14.33 -6.87 5.22
CA PHE A 122 -13.04 -7.20 5.80
C PHE A 122 -12.13 -5.99 5.71
N GLU A 123 -11.38 -5.66 6.77
CA GLU A 123 -10.45 -4.54 6.77
C GLU A 123 -9.04 -4.98 6.35
N ALA A 124 -8.54 -4.40 5.29
CA ALA A 124 -7.13 -4.39 4.96
C ALA A 124 -6.42 -3.33 5.81
N TYR A 125 -5.98 -3.71 7.01
CA TYR A 125 -5.43 -2.77 7.99
C TYR A 125 -3.93 -2.58 7.80
N GLN A 126 -3.50 -1.33 7.55
CA GLN A 126 -2.09 -0.92 7.40
C GLN A 126 -1.28 -1.82 6.45
N VAL A 127 -1.88 -2.14 5.29
CA VAL A 127 -1.24 -2.99 4.29
C VAL A 127 -0.28 -2.20 3.41
N TYR A 128 0.84 -2.80 3.04
CA TYR A 128 1.74 -2.25 2.04
C TYR A 128 1.27 -2.54 0.61
N GLY A 129 1.93 -1.93 -0.38
CA GLY A 129 1.75 -2.23 -1.80
C GLY A 129 2.37 -3.57 -2.19
N LYS A 130 2.57 -3.76 -3.50
CA LYS A 130 3.08 -4.99 -4.11
C LYS A 130 4.39 -5.47 -3.45
N ASP A 131 4.46 -6.77 -3.16
CA ASP A 131 5.64 -7.43 -2.59
C ASP A 131 6.13 -6.79 -1.27
N GLY A 132 5.22 -6.14 -0.51
CA GLY A 132 5.54 -5.47 0.74
C GLY A 132 6.25 -4.12 0.55
N LYS A 133 6.31 -3.58 -0.65
CA LYS A 133 6.83 -2.23 -0.92
C LYS A 133 5.85 -1.16 -0.41
N LYS A 134 6.34 0.00 -0.06
CA LYS A 134 5.48 1.11 0.37
C LYS A 134 4.54 1.56 -0.75
N LEU A 135 3.30 1.88 -0.39
CA LEU A 135 2.44 2.70 -1.23
C LEU A 135 3.02 4.12 -1.29
N VAL A 136 3.16 4.65 -2.50
CA VAL A 136 3.77 5.97 -2.73
C VAL A 136 2.76 7.04 -3.15
N SER A 137 1.53 6.62 -3.49
CA SER A 137 0.42 7.50 -3.86
C SER A 137 -0.91 6.92 -3.41
N LEU A 138 -1.84 7.82 -3.05
CA LEU A 138 -3.24 7.47 -2.75
C LEU A 138 -3.97 6.87 -3.96
N ASP A 139 -3.51 7.18 -5.16
CA ASP A 139 -4.10 6.68 -6.40
C ASP A 139 -3.86 5.18 -6.64
N GLN A 140 -2.94 4.56 -5.89
CA GLN A 140 -2.63 3.14 -6.03
C GLN A 140 -3.73 2.22 -5.50
N VAL A 141 -4.65 2.76 -4.68
CA VAL A 141 -5.84 2.06 -4.20
C VAL A 141 -7.03 3.00 -4.32
N GLN A 142 -8.06 2.57 -5.04
CA GLN A 142 -9.28 3.37 -5.25
C GLN A 142 -10.54 2.55 -4.95
N ILE A 143 -11.61 3.24 -4.57
CA ILE A 143 -12.93 2.60 -4.41
C ILE A 143 -13.35 2.00 -5.75
N GLY A 144 -13.79 0.74 -5.73
CA GLY A 144 -14.15 -0.03 -6.92
C GLY A 144 -13.02 -0.86 -7.52
N ASP A 145 -11.79 -0.76 -6.99
CA ASP A 145 -10.72 -1.69 -7.34
C ASP A 145 -11.02 -3.08 -6.80
N PHE A 146 -10.69 -4.11 -7.56
CA PHE A 146 -10.60 -5.46 -7.05
C PHE A 146 -9.17 -5.73 -6.59
N VAL A 147 -9.02 -6.25 -5.37
CA VAL A 147 -7.70 -6.51 -4.77
C VAL A 147 -7.59 -7.92 -4.22
N VAL A 148 -6.38 -8.43 -4.22
CA VAL A 148 -5.98 -9.62 -3.45
C VAL A 148 -4.97 -9.17 -2.41
N ILE A 149 -5.25 -9.45 -1.14
CA ILE A 149 -4.40 -9.08 -0.01
C ILE A 149 -3.76 -10.35 0.55
N TYR A 150 -2.50 -10.29 0.91
CA TYR A 150 -1.77 -11.40 1.51
C TYR A 150 -1.26 -11.04 2.89
N GLY A 151 -1.64 -11.81 3.92
CA GLY A 151 -1.22 -11.57 5.29
C GLY A 151 -1.86 -12.52 6.30
N GLN A 152 -1.45 -12.40 7.57
CA GLN A 152 -2.16 -13.04 8.68
C GLN A 152 -3.46 -12.29 8.95
N LEU A 153 -4.49 -13.03 9.36
CA LEU A 153 -5.79 -12.49 9.71
C LEU A 153 -5.94 -12.40 11.22
N THR A 154 -6.70 -11.43 11.69
CA THR A 154 -6.98 -11.21 13.12
C THR A 154 -8.41 -10.78 13.34
N LEU A 155 -8.92 -11.04 14.54
CA LEU A 155 -10.14 -10.41 15.05
C LEU A 155 -9.73 -9.37 16.09
N TYR A 156 -9.85 -8.10 15.76
CA TYR A 156 -9.47 -7.03 16.66
C TYR A 156 -10.66 -6.13 16.98
N ASN A 157 -11.06 -6.07 18.26
CA ASN A 157 -12.24 -5.32 18.73
C ASN A 157 -13.52 -5.59 17.91
N GLY A 158 -13.72 -6.84 17.49
CA GLY A 158 -14.89 -7.26 16.69
C GLY A 158 -14.71 -7.02 15.17
N THR A 159 -13.66 -6.38 14.73
CA THR A 159 -13.33 -6.17 13.31
C THR A 159 -12.47 -7.35 12.80
N ALA A 160 -12.89 -7.92 11.68
CA ALA A 160 -12.09 -8.90 10.95
C ALA A 160 -11.11 -8.16 10.04
N GLU A 161 -9.84 -8.31 10.28
CA GLU A 161 -8.82 -7.51 9.59
C GLU A 161 -7.50 -8.27 9.35
N THR A 162 -6.60 -7.67 8.56
CA THR A 162 -5.21 -8.11 8.48
C THR A 162 -4.43 -7.65 9.72
N VAL A 163 -3.38 -8.40 10.08
CA VAL A 163 -2.39 -7.90 11.04
C VAL A 163 -1.66 -6.70 10.43
N GLY A 164 -1.69 -5.56 11.12
CA GLY A 164 -1.16 -4.29 10.65
C GLY A 164 0.37 -4.16 10.65
N LYS A 165 0.84 -2.92 10.51
CA LYS A 165 2.26 -2.53 10.53
C LYS A 165 3.13 -3.23 9.47
N GLY A 166 2.56 -3.43 8.28
CA GLY A 166 3.27 -4.02 7.15
C GLY A 166 3.47 -5.54 7.21
N ALA A 167 2.78 -6.23 8.13
CA ALA A 167 2.74 -7.69 8.13
C ALA A 167 1.93 -8.27 6.96
N ALA A 168 1.09 -7.42 6.32
CA ALA A 168 0.27 -7.75 5.16
C ALA A 168 0.56 -6.76 4.01
N TYR A 169 0.27 -7.19 2.77
CA TYR A 169 0.44 -6.38 1.59
C TYR A 169 -0.61 -6.72 0.51
N ILE A 170 -0.83 -5.80 -0.40
CA ILE A 170 -1.66 -6.02 -1.58
C ILE A 170 -0.84 -6.85 -2.57
N TYR A 171 -1.26 -8.10 -2.80
CA TYR A 171 -0.61 -9.02 -3.74
C TYR A 171 -0.89 -8.62 -5.20
N ALA A 172 -2.14 -8.26 -5.51
CA ALA A 172 -2.58 -7.88 -6.83
C ALA A 172 -3.77 -6.90 -6.75
N SER A 173 -3.92 -6.05 -7.77
CA SER A 173 -5.02 -5.08 -7.90
C SER A 173 -5.39 -4.88 -9.36
N THR A 174 -6.67 -4.61 -9.64
CA THR A 174 -7.13 -4.16 -10.97
C THR A 174 -6.78 -2.70 -11.25
N ASN A 175 -6.28 -1.96 -10.26
CA ASN A 175 -5.85 -0.58 -10.43
C ASN A 175 -4.58 -0.51 -11.28
N ALA A 176 -4.64 0.18 -12.40
CA ALA A 176 -3.49 0.31 -13.30
C ALA A 176 -2.29 1.05 -12.67
N LYS A 177 -2.53 1.86 -11.62
CA LYS A 177 -1.50 2.59 -10.89
C LYS A 177 -0.93 1.80 -9.71
N PHE A 178 -1.51 0.63 -9.38
CA PHE A 178 -1.06 -0.18 -8.26
C PHE A 178 0.33 -0.79 -8.50
N ASP A 179 0.52 -1.36 -9.67
CA ASP A 179 1.79 -1.95 -10.13
C ASP A 179 2.07 -1.44 -11.55
N PRO A 180 2.32 -0.13 -11.69
CA PRO A 180 2.59 0.44 -12.99
C PRO A 180 3.83 -0.25 -13.57
N LYS A 181 3.74 -0.71 -14.81
CA LYS A 181 4.91 -1.21 -15.52
C LYS A 181 5.76 -0.03 -15.95
N GLU A 182 7.06 -0.15 -15.76
CA GLU A 182 7.99 0.81 -16.34
C GLU A 182 7.74 0.91 -17.85
N ASP A 183 7.57 2.13 -18.31
CA ASP A 183 7.45 2.41 -19.72
C ASP A 183 8.62 3.30 -20.15
N PRO A 184 9.74 2.71 -20.58
CA PRO A 184 10.91 3.50 -21.01
C PRO A 184 10.61 4.40 -22.22
N THR A 185 9.49 4.22 -22.93
CA THR A 185 9.09 5.11 -24.01
C THR A 185 8.50 6.44 -23.50
N LYS A 186 8.13 6.53 -22.22
CA LYS A 186 7.60 7.74 -21.57
C LYS A 186 8.65 8.60 -20.87
N ILE A 187 9.94 8.28 -21.02
CA ILE A 187 11.00 9.12 -20.45
C ILE A 187 10.99 10.47 -21.17
N THR A 188 10.78 11.56 -20.39
CA THR A 188 10.91 12.92 -20.94
C THR A 188 12.37 13.18 -21.31
N PRO A 189 12.67 13.62 -22.54
CA PRO A 189 14.03 13.97 -22.94
C PRO A 189 14.67 15.00 -22.00
N ASP A 190 15.99 14.94 -21.86
CA ASP A 190 16.73 15.93 -21.10
C ASP A 190 16.51 17.33 -21.69
N PRO A 191 16.45 18.39 -20.87
CA PRO A 191 16.37 19.75 -21.36
C PRO A 191 17.58 20.09 -22.26
N GLU A 192 17.33 20.88 -23.29
CA GLU A 192 18.40 21.38 -24.17
C GLU A 192 19.46 22.14 -23.36
N GLY A 193 20.73 21.79 -23.56
CA GLY A 193 21.85 22.39 -22.84
C GLY A 193 22.06 21.90 -21.41
N ALA A 194 21.31 20.87 -20.96
CA ALA A 194 21.55 20.27 -19.65
C ALA A 194 22.92 19.59 -19.57
N ASP A 195 23.66 19.85 -18.47
CA ASP A 195 24.94 19.19 -18.19
C ASP A 195 24.66 17.81 -17.58
N VAL A 196 24.61 16.79 -18.46
CA VAL A 196 24.34 15.40 -18.09
C VAL A 196 25.58 14.54 -18.38
N PRO A 197 26.34 14.12 -17.36
CA PRO A 197 27.52 13.29 -17.53
C PRO A 197 27.22 11.97 -18.26
N ALA A 198 28.18 11.48 -19.03
CA ALA A 198 28.05 10.18 -19.68
C ALA A 198 27.87 9.06 -18.65
N GLY A 199 26.96 8.13 -18.92
CA GLY A 199 26.62 7.02 -17.99
C GLY A 199 25.67 7.43 -16.85
N THR A 200 25.03 8.63 -16.94
CA THR A 200 23.99 9.02 -15.99
C THR A 200 22.77 8.10 -16.13
N LEU A 201 22.37 7.54 -15.02
CA LEU A 201 21.19 6.68 -14.92
C LEU A 201 19.91 7.51 -14.97
N ASN A 202 18.85 7.01 -15.61
CA ASN A 202 17.52 7.51 -15.39
C ASN A 202 16.93 6.92 -14.08
N VAL A 203 15.73 7.38 -13.70
CA VAL A 203 15.06 6.95 -12.47
C VAL A 203 14.83 5.43 -12.43
N TYR A 204 14.43 4.81 -13.54
CA TYR A 204 14.18 3.36 -13.59
C TYR A 204 15.47 2.57 -13.37
N GLU A 205 16.54 2.93 -14.06
CA GLU A 205 17.85 2.28 -13.91
C GLU A 205 18.40 2.39 -12.49
N ALA A 206 18.28 3.58 -11.87
CA ALA A 206 18.70 3.79 -10.48
C ALA A 206 17.90 2.92 -9.50
N ARG A 207 16.58 2.82 -9.70
CA ARG A 207 15.71 1.95 -8.90
C ARG A 207 16.06 0.48 -9.05
N HIS A 208 16.32 0.01 -10.27
CA HIS A 208 16.75 -1.37 -10.50
C HIS A 208 18.04 -1.72 -9.75
N ILE A 209 19.00 -0.80 -9.71
CA ILE A 209 20.21 -0.98 -8.90
C ILE A 209 19.86 -1.12 -7.42
N CYS A 210 19.03 -0.20 -6.89
CA CYS A 210 18.60 -0.25 -5.48
C CYS A 210 17.86 -1.55 -5.16
N ASP A 211 16.98 -2.00 -6.04
CA ASP A 211 16.22 -3.24 -5.86
C ASP A 211 17.16 -4.46 -5.89
N SER A 212 18.16 -4.47 -6.78
CA SER A 212 19.11 -5.57 -6.93
C SER A 212 20.04 -5.76 -5.74
N ILE A 213 20.44 -4.67 -5.07
CA ILE A 213 21.30 -4.76 -3.89
C ILE A 213 20.53 -5.21 -2.63
N GLY A 214 19.20 -5.07 -2.64
CA GLY A 214 18.31 -5.47 -1.55
C GLY A 214 18.22 -4.47 -0.40
N SER A 215 17.19 -4.64 0.43
CA SER A 215 16.85 -3.72 1.53
C SER A 215 17.98 -3.58 2.55
N GLY A 216 18.24 -2.34 2.99
CA GLY A 216 19.28 -1.98 3.96
C GLY A 216 20.70 -1.97 3.38
N LYS A 217 20.86 -2.14 2.06
CA LYS A 217 22.14 -2.17 1.37
C LYS A 217 22.39 -0.87 0.62
N THR A 218 23.68 -0.56 0.44
CA THR A 218 24.18 0.64 -0.26
C THR A 218 25.21 0.19 -1.31
N THR A 219 25.22 0.87 -2.46
CA THR A 219 26.22 0.62 -3.51
C THR A 219 27.64 1.00 -3.05
N THR A 220 28.65 0.32 -3.58
CA THR A 220 30.05 0.69 -3.36
C THR A 220 30.44 1.95 -4.14
N GLU A 221 29.90 2.08 -5.36
CA GLU A 221 30.19 3.17 -6.30
C GLU A 221 29.18 4.31 -6.17
N GLU A 222 29.61 5.52 -6.55
CA GLU A 222 28.75 6.68 -6.76
C GLU A 222 28.21 6.66 -8.20
N TYR A 223 26.96 7.09 -8.36
CA TYR A 223 26.26 7.19 -9.64
C TYR A 223 25.76 8.62 -9.87
N TYR A 224 25.62 8.98 -11.12
CA TYR A 224 24.77 10.09 -11.52
C TYR A 224 23.37 9.56 -11.79
N VAL A 225 22.35 10.25 -11.25
CA VAL A 225 20.94 9.92 -11.48
C VAL A 225 20.21 11.18 -11.92
N LYS A 226 19.52 11.12 -13.06
CA LYS A 226 18.77 12.26 -13.60
C LYS A 226 17.25 12.03 -13.51
N GLY A 227 16.51 13.14 -13.41
CA GLY A 227 15.06 13.14 -13.45
C GLY A 227 14.47 14.50 -13.18
N TRP A 228 13.14 14.55 -13.23
CA TRP A 228 12.34 15.74 -13.00
C TRP A 228 11.82 15.70 -11.56
N VAL A 229 11.95 16.78 -10.81
CA VAL A 229 11.41 16.90 -9.46
C VAL A 229 9.89 16.81 -9.53
N CYS A 230 9.32 15.73 -9.00
CA CYS A 230 7.87 15.48 -9.05
C CYS A 230 7.17 15.78 -7.72
N ARG A 231 7.92 15.79 -6.61
CA ARG A 231 7.38 16.07 -5.27
C ARG A 231 8.48 16.50 -4.31
N LEU A 232 8.19 17.45 -3.44
CA LEU A 232 9.03 17.76 -2.28
C LEU A 232 8.58 16.92 -1.08
N ASP A 233 9.52 16.44 -0.27
CA ASP A 233 9.21 15.79 1.01
C ASP A 233 8.73 16.83 2.03
N SER A 234 7.92 16.43 3.00
CA SER A 234 7.42 17.30 4.07
C SER A 234 8.51 17.96 4.91
N LYS A 235 9.70 17.37 4.93
CA LYS A 235 10.89 17.88 5.66
C LYS A 235 11.83 18.66 4.75
N HIS A 236 11.50 18.86 3.46
CA HIS A 236 12.38 19.57 2.53
C HIS A 236 12.76 20.95 3.04
N GLU A 237 11.77 21.78 3.32
CA GLU A 237 11.98 23.17 3.78
C GLU A 237 12.77 23.22 5.09
N SER A 238 12.36 22.45 6.09
CA SER A 238 13.06 22.42 7.39
C SER A 238 14.47 21.86 7.28
N GLY A 239 14.70 20.89 6.41
CA GLY A 239 16.02 20.32 6.11
C GLY A 239 16.97 21.36 5.53
N VAL A 240 16.51 22.14 4.55
CA VAL A 240 17.28 23.23 3.97
C VAL A 240 17.58 24.31 4.99
N GLN A 241 16.59 24.78 5.76
CA GLN A 241 16.75 25.82 6.75
C GLN A 241 17.69 25.44 7.90
N GLN A 242 17.60 24.20 8.39
CA GLN A 242 18.36 23.79 9.58
C GLN A 242 19.72 23.19 9.24
N TYR A 243 19.80 22.41 8.15
CA TYR A 243 20.99 21.61 7.84
C TYR A 243 21.62 21.96 6.50
N GLY A 244 20.91 22.67 5.63
CA GLY A 244 21.35 22.99 4.28
C GLY A 244 21.22 21.82 3.30
N ASN A 245 20.37 20.82 3.61
CA ASN A 245 20.08 19.70 2.73
C ASN A 245 18.58 19.60 2.44
N GLY A 246 18.26 19.11 1.24
CA GLY A 246 16.89 18.93 0.82
C GLY A 246 16.52 17.46 0.63
N THR A 247 15.25 17.14 0.82
CA THR A 247 14.68 15.82 0.50
C THR A 247 13.52 16.02 -0.47
N PHE A 248 13.58 15.34 -1.61
CA PHE A 248 12.58 15.42 -2.67
C PHE A 248 12.61 14.17 -3.55
N TYR A 249 11.63 14.04 -4.43
CA TYR A 249 11.47 12.89 -5.32
C TYR A 249 11.59 13.32 -6.76
N ILE A 250 12.28 12.49 -7.56
CA ILE A 250 12.40 12.69 -9.01
C ILE A 250 11.72 11.56 -9.77
N ALA A 251 11.13 11.89 -10.91
CA ALA A 251 10.49 10.96 -11.84
C ALA A 251 11.17 11.01 -13.22
N ALA A 252 10.91 10.00 -14.04
CA ALA A 252 11.42 9.95 -15.42
C ALA A 252 10.68 10.91 -16.37
N THR A 253 9.51 11.42 -15.95
CA THR A 253 8.66 12.33 -16.74
C THR A 253 8.52 13.69 -16.07
N ASN A 254 8.28 14.74 -16.88
CA ASN A 254 8.11 16.12 -16.41
C ASN A 254 6.65 16.52 -16.17
N ASP A 255 5.70 15.61 -16.33
CA ASP A 255 4.27 15.88 -16.17
C ASP A 255 3.82 15.92 -14.70
N GLY A 256 4.73 15.76 -13.75
CA GLY A 256 4.46 15.73 -12.32
C GLY A 256 3.76 14.46 -11.85
N THR A 257 3.52 13.49 -12.72
CA THR A 257 2.97 12.21 -12.33
C THR A 257 4.05 11.38 -11.66
N THR A 258 3.77 10.96 -10.43
CA THR A 258 4.57 9.97 -9.73
C THR A 258 4.07 8.59 -10.10
N ASP A 259 4.16 8.15 -11.33
CA ASP A 259 3.65 6.88 -11.84
C ASP A 259 4.10 5.62 -11.06
N GLY A 260 4.44 5.80 -9.79
CA GLY A 260 4.96 4.77 -8.89
C GLY A 260 6.46 4.55 -8.98
N PHE A 261 7.16 5.22 -9.89
CA PHE A 261 8.60 5.05 -10.16
C PHE A 261 9.46 6.26 -9.79
N SER A 262 9.10 6.98 -8.73
CA SER A 262 9.97 8.04 -8.23
C SER A 262 11.21 7.48 -7.51
N PHE A 263 12.29 8.23 -7.56
CA PHE A 263 13.54 7.99 -6.81
C PHE A 263 13.73 9.12 -5.79
N GLU A 264 14.10 8.79 -4.56
CA GLU A 264 14.25 9.78 -3.49
C GLU A 264 15.66 10.38 -3.46
N ALA A 265 15.75 11.68 -3.62
CA ALA A 265 16.94 12.47 -3.28
C ALA A 265 16.91 12.77 -1.78
N TYR A 266 17.45 11.87 -0.95
CA TYR A 266 17.37 11.97 0.50
C TYR A 266 18.47 12.83 1.07
N GLN A 267 18.10 13.95 1.74
CA GLN A 267 19.01 14.86 2.45
C GLN A 267 20.25 15.27 1.63
N VAL A 268 20.02 15.62 0.35
CA VAL A 268 21.12 16.00 -0.57
C VAL A 268 21.53 17.44 -0.39
N TYR A 269 22.80 17.74 -0.60
CA TYR A 269 23.32 19.10 -0.69
C TYR A 269 23.15 19.68 -2.10
N GLY A 270 23.43 20.97 -2.24
CA GLY A 270 23.51 21.65 -3.52
C GLY A 270 24.80 21.34 -4.27
N LYS A 271 25.11 22.15 -5.27
CA LYS A 271 26.27 21.99 -6.18
C LYS A 271 27.57 21.83 -5.40
N ASP A 272 28.42 20.93 -5.84
CA ASP A 272 29.72 20.65 -5.26
C ASP A 272 29.70 20.45 -3.73
N LYS A 273 28.62 19.81 -3.25
CA LYS A 273 28.38 19.56 -1.81
C LYS A 273 28.22 20.84 -0.97
N GLN A 274 27.93 21.97 -1.61
CA GLN A 274 27.59 23.20 -0.88
C GLN A 274 26.20 23.05 -0.25
N LYS A 275 25.99 23.71 0.89
CA LYS A 275 24.66 23.72 1.52
C LYS A 275 23.66 24.46 0.64
N LEU A 276 22.44 23.92 0.54
CA LEU A 276 21.31 24.70 0.06
C LEU A 276 21.03 25.83 1.06
N THR A 277 20.82 27.02 0.55
CA THR A 277 20.59 28.23 1.37
C THR A 277 19.15 28.73 1.30
N ASN A 278 18.39 28.23 0.30
CA ASN A 278 16.99 28.59 0.06
C ASN A 278 16.21 27.33 -0.37
N PRO A 279 15.08 27.01 0.29
CA PRO A 279 14.25 25.86 -0.10
C PRO A 279 13.79 25.92 -1.56
N ASN A 280 13.63 27.12 -2.14
CA ASN A 280 13.22 27.32 -3.52
C ASN A 280 14.31 27.01 -4.56
N GLN A 281 15.52 26.64 -4.15
CA GLN A 281 16.55 26.14 -5.07
C GLN A 281 16.19 24.77 -5.65
N VAL A 282 15.16 24.11 -5.12
CA VAL A 282 14.57 22.90 -5.69
C VAL A 282 13.05 23.07 -5.70
N GLN A 283 12.45 22.97 -6.88
CA GLN A 283 11.02 23.08 -7.06
C GLN A 283 10.48 21.94 -7.93
N VAL A 284 9.19 21.64 -7.76
CA VAL A 284 8.51 20.69 -8.64
C VAL A 284 8.57 21.19 -10.09
N GLY A 285 8.97 20.33 -11.01
CA GLY A 285 9.19 20.65 -12.41
C GLY A 285 10.64 20.94 -12.77
N ASP A 286 11.55 21.12 -11.82
CA ASP A 286 12.97 21.23 -12.10
C ASP A 286 13.54 19.92 -12.66
N PHE A 287 14.41 19.98 -13.66
CA PHE A 287 15.25 18.86 -14.03
C PHE A 287 16.53 18.89 -13.20
N VAL A 288 16.90 17.76 -12.62
CA VAL A 288 18.11 17.65 -11.79
C VAL A 288 18.95 16.43 -12.18
N VAL A 289 20.26 16.56 -11.99
CA VAL A 289 21.20 15.44 -11.99
C VAL A 289 21.76 15.36 -10.57
N LEU A 290 21.56 14.22 -9.92
CA LEU A 290 22.08 13.92 -8.58
C LEU A 290 23.41 13.15 -8.71
N ARG A 291 24.30 13.28 -7.74
CA ARG A 291 25.48 12.43 -7.61
C ARG A 291 25.59 11.87 -6.21
N GLY A 292 25.82 10.57 -6.10
CA GLY A 292 26.02 9.91 -4.82
C GLY A 292 25.92 8.38 -4.91
N LYS A 293 26.10 7.74 -3.76
CA LYS A 293 25.79 6.31 -3.61
C LYS A 293 24.30 6.09 -3.55
N LEU A 294 23.84 4.95 -4.07
CA LEU A 294 22.44 4.56 -4.03
C LEU A 294 22.21 3.57 -2.90
N THR A 295 21.04 3.62 -2.30
CA THR A 295 20.64 2.71 -1.22
C THR A 295 19.18 2.28 -1.38
N ASN A 296 18.88 1.06 -0.93
CA ASN A 296 17.53 0.61 -0.73
C ASN A 296 17.22 0.69 0.76
N PHE A 297 16.57 1.76 1.18
CA PHE A 297 16.20 1.94 2.59
C PHE A 297 14.75 1.50 2.82
N ASN A 298 14.58 0.33 3.42
CA ASN A 298 13.24 -0.24 3.70
C ASN A 298 12.31 -0.28 2.48
N GLY A 299 12.85 -0.64 1.30
CA GLY A 299 12.10 -0.70 0.05
C GLY A 299 11.99 0.63 -0.71
N THR A 300 12.57 1.71 -0.18
CA THR A 300 12.70 2.99 -0.88
C THR A 300 14.04 3.05 -1.61
N ALA A 301 14.00 3.30 -2.90
CA ALA A 301 15.20 3.58 -3.70
C ALA A 301 15.59 5.05 -3.53
N GLU A 302 16.76 5.31 -2.95
CA GLU A 302 17.17 6.66 -2.59
C GLU A 302 18.68 6.88 -2.68
N THR A 303 19.10 8.14 -2.62
CA THR A 303 20.50 8.50 -2.40
C THR A 303 20.87 8.33 -0.93
N VAL A 304 22.14 8.07 -0.63
CA VAL A 304 22.64 8.14 0.75
C VAL A 304 22.62 9.57 1.24
N GLY A 305 21.94 9.79 2.37
CA GLY A 305 21.67 11.11 2.95
C GLY A 305 22.84 11.77 3.69
N LYS A 306 22.50 12.80 4.47
CA LYS A 306 23.42 13.59 5.33
C LYS A 306 24.55 14.24 4.56
N GLY A 307 24.27 14.69 3.33
CA GLY A 307 25.24 15.38 2.48
C GLY A 307 26.32 14.49 1.84
N ALA A 308 26.16 13.15 1.93
CA ALA A 308 26.99 12.25 1.16
C ALA A 308 26.69 12.37 -0.34
N SER A 309 25.45 12.76 -0.70
CA SER A 309 24.99 12.99 -2.06
C SER A 309 24.65 14.46 -2.29
N TYR A 310 24.70 14.89 -3.54
CA TYR A 310 24.47 16.29 -3.91
C TYR A 310 23.81 16.41 -5.29
N ILE A 311 23.23 17.59 -5.56
CA ILE A 311 22.72 17.96 -6.86
C ILE A 311 23.91 18.45 -7.69
N TYR A 312 24.25 17.73 -8.74
CA TYR A 312 25.31 18.08 -9.68
C TYR A 312 24.88 19.20 -10.64
N TYR A 313 23.64 19.11 -11.16
CA TYR A 313 23.05 20.04 -12.09
C TYR A 313 21.55 20.26 -11.78
N SER A 314 21.07 21.45 -12.01
CA SER A 314 19.66 21.79 -11.92
C SER A 314 19.27 22.85 -12.96
N THR A 315 18.03 22.78 -13.46
CA THR A 315 17.43 23.82 -14.30
C THR A 315 16.80 24.96 -13.49
N ASN A 316 16.80 24.85 -12.15
CA ASN A 316 16.24 25.89 -11.31
C ASN A 316 16.98 27.22 -11.48
N PRO A 317 16.29 28.37 -11.66
CA PRO A 317 16.95 29.65 -11.87
C PRO A 317 17.72 30.17 -10.64
N LEU A 318 17.49 29.60 -9.47
CA LEU A 318 18.20 29.94 -8.23
C LEU A 318 19.42 29.02 -7.97
N TRP A 319 19.72 28.14 -8.95
CA TRP A 319 20.79 27.14 -8.88
C TRP A 319 22.17 27.71 -9.14
#